data_a3263c3b877ecaec8059060fe145eff1
#
_entry.id   a3263c3b877ecaec8059060fe145eff1
#
_cell.length_a   1.000
_cell.length_b   1.000
_cell.length_c   1.000
_cell.angle_alpha   90.00
_cell.angle_beta   90.00
_cell.angle_gamma   90.00
#
_symmetry.space_group_name_H-M   'P 1'
#
loop_
_entity.id
_entity.type
_entity.pdbx_description
1 polymer ?
#
loop_
_entity_poly.entity_id
_entity_poly.type
_entity_poly.pdbx_seq_one_letter_code
_entity_poly.pdbx_strand_id
1 'polypeptide(L)'
;AGNADMRYSTSTGEMTYSTSTRNIKKNIVEISGSDDILNVKSVSYDYKDGSGAEIGFIAEDVAAVNSIFARYGPDFKYDDSGKRVHKIDKWEDNGSGKIIPKGGAFPKGTGPKDRYETNSDNQVPIDINVRALLSHAVQKIQDLEARVKALENA
;
A
#
# COMPACT_ATOMS: atom_id res chain seq x y z
N ALA A 1 1.72 25.19 10.10
CA ALA A 1 0.85 24.04 10.36
C ALA A 1 1.31 22.92 9.42
N GLY A 2 1.81 21.82 9.98
CA GLY A 2 2.23 20.65 9.18
C GLY A 2 1.00 19.91 8.64
N ASN A 3 1.07 19.45 7.39
CA ASN A 3 0.05 18.57 6.82
C ASN A 3 0.11 17.23 7.56
N ALA A 4 -0.98 16.82 8.19
CA ALA A 4 -1.10 15.48 8.74
C ALA A 4 -1.42 14.49 7.61
N ASP A 5 -0.78 13.31 7.63
CA ASP A 5 -1.15 12.23 6.73
C ASP A 5 -2.61 11.85 6.95
N MET A 6 -3.41 11.97 5.92
CA MET A 6 -4.80 11.50 5.96
C MET A 6 -4.85 9.98 5.72
N ARG A 7 -5.72 9.31 6.48
CA ARG A 7 -6.06 7.90 6.26
C ARG A 7 -7.53 7.80 5.88
N TYR A 8 -7.80 7.01 4.87
CA TYR A 8 -9.15 6.63 4.48
C TYR A 8 -9.45 5.22 5.01
N SER A 9 -10.53 5.09 5.76
CA SER A 9 -11.03 3.79 6.19
C SER A 9 -11.92 3.20 5.11
N THR A 10 -11.49 2.12 4.49
CA THR A 10 -12.30 1.42 3.48
C THR A 10 -13.53 0.72 4.07
N SER A 11 -13.56 0.49 5.38
CA SER A 11 -14.68 -0.16 6.08
C SER A 11 -15.75 0.84 6.51
N THR A 12 -15.37 2.06 6.92
CA THR A 12 -16.31 3.08 7.42
C THR A 12 -16.53 4.22 6.45
N GLY A 13 -15.65 4.40 5.45
CA GLY A 13 -15.66 5.55 4.54
C GLY A 13 -15.15 6.84 5.17
N GLU A 14 -14.61 6.78 6.37
CA GLU A 14 -14.14 7.97 7.10
C GLU A 14 -12.71 8.35 6.72
N MET A 15 -12.48 9.65 6.66
CA MET A 15 -11.14 10.23 6.56
C MET A 15 -10.66 10.60 7.97
N THR A 16 -9.55 10.02 8.39
CA THR A 16 -8.95 10.26 9.70
C THR A 16 -7.51 10.75 9.56
N TYR A 17 -7.02 11.46 10.58
CA TYR A 17 -5.63 11.85 10.64
C TYR A 17 -4.78 10.72 11.20
N SER A 18 -3.62 10.49 10.57
CA SER A 18 -2.63 9.60 11.13
C SER A 18 -1.79 10.35 12.17
N THR A 19 -1.95 9.96 13.43
CA THR A 19 -1.09 10.46 14.52
C THR A 19 -0.05 9.41 14.88
N SER A 20 1.12 9.84 15.36
CA SER A 20 2.21 8.94 15.77
C SER A 20 2.72 9.27 17.17
N THR A 21 1.88 9.92 17.98
CA THR A 21 2.22 10.28 19.38
C THR A 21 2.27 9.05 20.27
N ARG A 22 3.14 9.11 21.27
CA ARG A 22 3.25 8.08 22.34
C ARG A 22 1.94 7.86 23.08
N ASN A 23 1.09 8.91 23.19
CA ASN A 23 -0.18 8.86 23.93
C ASN A 23 -1.20 7.86 23.39
N ILE A 24 -1.08 7.45 22.12
CA ILE A 24 -2.00 6.49 21.46
C ILE A 24 -1.34 5.15 21.19
N LYS A 25 -0.08 4.95 21.61
CA LYS A 25 0.69 3.73 21.38
C LYS A 25 0.99 3.04 22.69
N LYS A 26 1.02 1.73 22.66
CA LYS A 26 1.43 0.86 23.76
C LYS A 26 2.45 -0.17 23.27
N ASN A 27 3.14 -0.82 24.19
CA ASN A 27 4.11 -1.87 23.91
C ASN A 27 5.18 -1.41 22.90
N ILE A 28 5.72 -0.20 23.15
CA ILE A 28 6.73 0.40 22.28
C ILE A 28 8.05 -0.28 22.53
N VAL A 29 8.54 -1.04 21.54
CA VAL A 29 9.79 -1.77 21.57
C VAL A 29 10.61 -1.36 20.35
N GLU A 30 11.92 -1.24 20.50
CA GLU A 30 12.81 -1.05 19.37
C GLU A 30 12.82 -2.31 18.49
N ILE A 31 12.77 -2.12 17.18
CA ILE A 31 12.94 -3.21 16.24
C ILE A 31 14.42 -3.55 16.11
N SER A 32 14.74 -4.83 16.09
CA SER A 32 16.08 -5.27 15.66
C SER A 32 16.19 -5.08 14.15
N GLY A 33 17.36 -4.61 13.69
CA GLY A 33 17.62 -4.45 12.26
C GLY A 33 17.45 -5.79 11.53
N SER A 34 16.56 -5.81 10.53
CA SER A 34 16.42 -6.95 9.64
C SER A 34 17.29 -6.71 8.41
N ASP A 35 18.06 -7.72 8.00
CA ASP A 35 18.79 -7.68 6.73
C ASP A 35 17.86 -7.76 5.51
N ASP A 36 16.58 -8.05 5.71
CA ASP A 36 15.57 -8.10 4.67
C ASP A 36 15.53 -6.82 3.83
N ILE A 37 15.71 -5.66 4.48
CA ILE A 37 15.70 -4.37 3.77
C ILE A 37 16.77 -4.28 2.68
N LEU A 38 17.86 -5.01 2.80
CA LEU A 38 18.95 -5.05 1.81
C LEU A 38 18.56 -5.85 0.55
N ASN A 39 17.54 -6.68 0.65
CA ASN A 39 17.01 -7.49 -0.45
C ASN A 39 15.87 -6.78 -1.22
N VAL A 40 15.39 -5.65 -0.72
CA VAL A 40 14.38 -4.84 -1.39
C VAL A 40 15.02 -4.14 -2.58
N LYS A 41 14.40 -4.29 -3.77
CA LYS A 41 14.87 -3.69 -5.02
C LYS A 41 13.97 -2.56 -5.44
N SER A 42 14.55 -1.39 -5.70
CA SER A 42 13.87 -0.32 -6.43
C SER A 42 13.94 -0.59 -7.94
N VAL A 43 12.88 -0.27 -8.64
CA VAL A 43 12.74 -0.49 -10.08
C VAL A 43 12.22 0.77 -10.76
N SER A 44 12.49 0.93 -12.05
CA SER A 44 11.76 1.86 -12.90
C SER A 44 10.69 1.10 -13.67
N TYR A 45 9.53 1.70 -13.85
CA TYR A 45 8.40 1.10 -14.55
C TYR A 45 7.57 2.14 -15.28
N ASP A 46 6.81 1.69 -16.26
CA ASP A 46 5.77 2.50 -16.91
C ASP A 46 4.39 2.03 -16.45
N TYR A 47 3.48 2.97 -16.26
CA TYR A 47 2.09 2.63 -16.00
C TYR A 47 1.40 2.12 -17.28
N LYS A 48 0.63 1.04 -17.17
CA LYS A 48 -0.10 0.44 -18.30
C LYS A 48 -1.15 1.36 -18.91
N ASP A 49 -1.64 2.34 -18.16
CA ASP A 49 -2.59 3.35 -18.61
C ASP A 49 -1.94 4.50 -19.40
N GLY A 50 -0.61 4.47 -19.56
CA GLY A 50 0.15 5.49 -20.28
C GLY A 50 0.39 6.77 -19.51
N SER A 51 0.16 6.81 -18.18
CA SER A 51 0.38 8.02 -17.36
C SER A 51 1.86 8.38 -17.17
N GLY A 52 2.78 7.52 -17.59
CA GLY A 52 4.21 7.80 -17.64
C GLY A 52 5.07 6.80 -16.90
N ALA A 53 6.38 7.11 -16.82
CA ALA A 53 7.39 6.34 -16.13
C ALA A 53 7.58 6.84 -14.69
N GLU A 54 7.89 5.92 -13.78
CA GLU A 54 8.20 6.23 -12.39
C GLU A 54 9.29 5.30 -11.84
N ILE A 55 9.87 5.68 -10.71
CA ILE A 55 10.80 4.84 -9.94
C ILE A 55 10.14 4.51 -8.60
N GLY A 56 10.16 3.24 -8.24
CA GLY A 56 9.53 2.83 -6.99
C GLY A 56 9.77 1.34 -6.69
N PHE A 57 8.78 0.73 -6.08
CA PHE A 57 8.81 -0.66 -5.66
C PHE A 57 7.56 -1.38 -6.17
N ILE A 58 7.67 -2.68 -6.41
CA ILE A 58 6.53 -3.54 -6.73
C ILE A 58 6.04 -4.19 -5.43
N ALA A 59 4.75 -4.10 -5.16
CA ALA A 59 4.16 -4.55 -3.89
C ALA A 59 4.39 -6.05 -3.63
N GLU A 60 4.27 -6.87 -4.66
CA GLU A 60 4.50 -8.31 -4.61
C GLU A 60 5.96 -8.64 -4.32
N ASP A 61 6.90 -7.91 -4.93
CA ASP A 61 8.34 -8.14 -4.74
C ASP A 61 8.77 -7.80 -3.31
N VAL A 62 8.31 -6.67 -2.76
CA VAL A 62 8.62 -6.31 -1.37
C VAL A 62 7.94 -7.22 -0.36
N ALA A 63 6.72 -7.71 -0.67
CA ALA A 63 6.02 -8.69 0.15
C ALA A 63 6.74 -10.04 0.18
N ALA A 64 7.36 -10.45 -0.93
CA ALA A 64 8.16 -11.67 -1.02
C ALA A 64 9.43 -11.59 -0.16
N VAL A 65 10.00 -10.39 0.00
CA VAL A 65 11.14 -10.18 0.92
C VAL A 65 10.68 -10.23 2.38
N ASN A 66 9.67 -9.43 2.72
CA ASN A 66 9.06 -9.43 4.05
C ASN A 66 7.62 -8.88 3.96
N SER A 67 6.66 -9.66 4.41
CA SER A 67 5.24 -9.32 4.31
C SER A 67 4.85 -7.99 4.99
N ILE A 68 5.62 -7.53 6.00
CA ILE A 68 5.38 -6.25 6.68
C ILE A 68 5.64 -5.04 5.77
N PHE A 69 6.42 -5.20 4.70
CA PHE A 69 6.76 -4.14 3.76
C PHE A 69 5.66 -3.85 2.75
N ALA A 70 4.63 -4.68 2.69
CA ALA A 70 3.47 -4.45 1.84
C ALA A 70 2.21 -4.17 2.64
N ARG A 71 1.23 -3.57 1.97
CA ARG A 71 -0.15 -3.51 2.42
C ARG A 71 -0.98 -4.44 1.58
N TYR A 72 -1.94 -5.10 2.21
CA TYR A 72 -2.75 -6.12 1.58
C TYR A 72 -4.18 -5.60 1.35
N GLY A 73 -4.77 -6.04 0.27
CA GLY A 73 -6.14 -5.70 -0.11
C GLY A 73 -6.74 -6.76 -1.02
N PRO A 74 -7.98 -6.54 -1.49
CA PRO A 74 -8.65 -7.49 -2.38
C PRO A 74 -7.87 -7.73 -3.66
N ASP A 75 -7.86 -8.97 -4.11
CA ASP A 75 -7.26 -9.42 -5.38
C ASP A 75 -8.15 -8.99 -6.56
N PHE A 76 -8.10 -7.69 -6.90
CA PHE A 76 -8.90 -7.14 -7.99
C PHE A 76 -8.42 -7.65 -9.35
N LYS A 77 -9.40 -7.89 -10.24
CA LYS A 77 -9.13 -8.16 -11.66
C LYS A 77 -8.87 -6.84 -12.40
N TYR A 78 -7.86 -6.84 -13.23
CA TYR A 78 -7.47 -5.71 -14.06
C TYR A 78 -7.55 -6.08 -15.55
N ASP A 79 -7.91 -5.11 -16.37
CA ASP A 79 -7.82 -5.22 -17.83
C ASP A 79 -6.38 -4.95 -18.33
N ASP A 80 -6.18 -5.05 -19.64
CA ASP A 80 -4.86 -4.87 -20.27
C ASP A 80 -4.31 -3.45 -20.10
N SER A 81 -5.17 -2.46 -19.85
CA SER A 81 -4.78 -1.07 -19.55
C SER A 81 -4.49 -0.82 -18.08
N GLY A 82 -4.56 -1.85 -17.21
CA GLY A 82 -4.34 -1.73 -15.78
C GLY A 82 -5.51 -1.15 -15.00
N LYS A 83 -6.71 -1.04 -15.59
CA LYS A 83 -7.91 -0.58 -14.90
C LYS A 83 -8.65 -1.76 -14.27
N ARG A 84 -9.22 -1.52 -13.08
CA ARG A 84 -10.04 -2.52 -12.40
C ARG A 84 -11.30 -2.85 -13.20
N VAL A 85 -11.58 -4.13 -13.39
CA VAL A 85 -12.79 -4.62 -14.08
C VAL A 85 -14.01 -4.47 -13.18
N HIS A 86 -15.05 -3.80 -13.66
CA HIS A 86 -16.28 -3.60 -12.91
C HIS A 86 -17.22 -4.81 -13.02
N LYS A 87 -17.98 -5.07 -11.97
CA LYS A 87 -19.11 -6.02 -11.98
C LYS A 87 -20.30 -5.39 -12.70
N ILE A 88 -20.35 -5.57 -14.03
CA ILE A 88 -21.30 -4.88 -14.92
C ILE A 88 -22.76 -5.24 -14.63
N ASP A 89 -23.05 -6.42 -14.07
CA ASP A 89 -24.40 -6.89 -13.72
C ASP A 89 -25.09 -6.05 -12.63
N LYS A 90 -24.31 -5.38 -11.79
CA LYS A 90 -24.80 -4.52 -10.70
C LYS A 90 -24.49 -3.04 -10.88
N TRP A 91 -23.70 -2.70 -11.89
CA TRP A 91 -23.15 -1.36 -12.06
C TRP A 91 -23.27 -0.93 -13.52
N GLU A 92 -23.63 0.30 -13.77
CA GLU A 92 -23.75 0.86 -15.12
C GLU A 92 -22.92 2.14 -15.26
N ASP A 93 -22.44 2.42 -16.48
CA ASP A 93 -21.86 3.70 -16.81
C ASP A 93 -23.01 4.72 -16.98
N ASN A 94 -22.95 5.84 -16.27
CA ASN A 94 -23.92 6.93 -16.37
C ASN A 94 -23.78 7.77 -17.65
N GLY A 95 -23.00 7.30 -18.63
CA GLY A 95 -22.76 8.01 -19.91
C GLY A 95 -21.67 9.08 -19.85
N SER A 96 -21.05 9.31 -18.67
CA SER A 96 -19.91 10.22 -18.49
C SER A 96 -18.65 9.48 -18.04
N GLY A 97 -18.60 8.17 -18.20
CA GLY A 97 -17.49 7.32 -17.74
C GLY A 97 -17.50 7.07 -16.23
N LYS A 98 -18.56 7.48 -15.51
CA LYS A 98 -18.69 7.23 -14.09
C LYS A 98 -19.57 6.00 -13.87
N ILE A 99 -19.00 4.97 -13.28
CA ILE A 99 -19.72 3.76 -12.90
C ILE A 99 -20.55 4.03 -11.64
N ILE A 100 -21.86 3.83 -11.77
CA ILE A 100 -22.84 4.00 -10.71
C ILE A 100 -23.64 2.70 -10.50
N PRO A 101 -24.26 2.49 -9.32
CA PRO A 101 -25.16 1.36 -9.13
C PRO A 101 -26.33 1.44 -10.10
N LYS A 102 -26.71 0.31 -10.64
CA LYS A 102 -27.92 0.18 -11.47
C LYS A 102 -29.14 0.61 -10.63
N GLY A 103 -29.77 1.73 -11.01
CA GLY A 103 -30.84 2.35 -10.22
C GLY A 103 -30.46 3.62 -9.43
N GLY A 104 -29.23 4.13 -9.58
CA GLY A 104 -28.87 5.53 -9.28
C GLY A 104 -28.24 5.85 -7.92
N ALA A 105 -28.42 5.07 -6.87
CA ALA A 105 -27.80 5.34 -5.56
C ALA A 105 -26.85 4.24 -5.12
N PHE A 106 -25.70 4.61 -4.57
CA PHE A 106 -24.80 3.63 -3.94
C PHE A 106 -25.47 3.04 -2.70
N PRO A 107 -25.68 1.71 -2.63
CA PRO A 107 -26.17 1.09 -1.41
C PRO A 107 -25.27 1.45 -0.24
N LYS A 108 -25.86 1.77 0.91
CA LYS A 108 -25.13 2.07 2.14
C LYS A 108 -24.23 0.89 2.50
N GLY A 109 -22.92 1.14 2.71
CA GLY A 109 -21.97 0.09 3.04
C GLY A 109 -21.30 -0.61 1.84
N THR A 110 -21.56 -0.14 0.60
CA THR A 110 -20.91 -0.69 -0.59
C THR A 110 -19.41 -0.35 -0.60
N GLY A 111 -18.57 -1.35 -0.40
CA GLY A 111 -17.11 -1.22 -0.48
C GLY A 111 -16.54 -1.42 -1.89
N PRO A 112 -15.23 -1.15 -2.10
CA PRO A 112 -14.60 -1.35 -3.40
C PRO A 112 -14.76 -2.76 -3.98
N LYS A 113 -14.64 -3.81 -3.18
CA LYS A 113 -14.80 -5.20 -3.63
C LYS A 113 -16.23 -5.56 -4.07
N ASP A 114 -17.22 -4.73 -3.70
CA ASP A 114 -18.58 -4.93 -4.19
C ASP A 114 -18.78 -4.37 -5.61
N ARG A 115 -17.89 -3.48 -6.05
CA ARG A 115 -17.94 -2.77 -7.34
C ARG A 115 -17.09 -3.44 -8.41
N TYR A 116 -16.04 -4.12 -8.01
CA TYR A 116 -15.02 -4.66 -8.93
C TYR A 116 -14.99 -6.17 -8.87
N GLU A 117 -14.65 -6.79 -10.00
CA GLU A 117 -14.34 -8.21 -10.04
C GLU A 117 -13.05 -8.49 -9.27
N THR A 118 -13.00 -9.66 -8.64
CA THR A 118 -11.80 -10.18 -7.99
C THR A 118 -11.40 -11.51 -8.62
N ASN A 119 -10.09 -11.80 -8.67
CA ASN A 119 -9.61 -13.09 -9.11
C ASN A 119 -9.83 -14.15 -8.02
N SER A 120 -9.77 -13.73 -6.74
CA SER A 120 -9.97 -14.60 -5.58
C SER A 120 -10.52 -13.81 -4.39
N ASP A 121 -10.91 -14.51 -3.33
CA ASP A 121 -11.28 -13.90 -2.03
C ASP A 121 -10.06 -13.63 -1.14
N ASN A 122 -8.86 -13.95 -1.60
CA ASN A 122 -7.63 -13.75 -0.85
C ASN A 122 -7.26 -12.26 -0.77
N GLN A 123 -6.47 -11.94 0.26
CA GLN A 123 -5.79 -10.65 0.34
C GLN A 123 -4.43 -10.79 -0.36
N VAL A 124 -4.14 -9.88 -1.26
CA VAL A 124 -2.88 -9.83 -2.00
C VAL A 124 -2.14 -8.52 -1.71
N PRO A 125 -0.82 -8.45 -1.92
CA PRO A 125 -0.09 -7.19 -1.86
C PRO A 125 -0.65 -6.21 -2.89
N ILE A 126 -1.00 -4.99 -2.47
CA ILE A 126 -1.59 -3.96 -3.35
C ILE A 126 -0.90 -2.60 -3.25
N ASP A 127 -0.06 -2.42 -2.23
CA ASP A 127 0.61 -1.14 -1.97
C ASP A 127 1.82 -1.37 -1.06
N ILE A 128 2.69 -0.38 -0.99
CA ILE A 128 3.91 -0.40 -0.18
C ILE A 128 3.64 0.15 1.22
N ASN A 129 4.10 -0.56 2.24
CA ASN A 129 4.15 -0.05 3.60
C ASN A 129 5.42 0.78 3.81
N VAL A 130 5.43 1.99 3.26
CA VAL A 130 6.58 2.90 3.30
C VAL A 130 7.10 3.13 4.73
N ARG A 131 6.22 3.16 5.73
CA ARG A 131 6.64 3.34 7.13
C ARG A 131 7.44 2.15 7.65
N ALA A 132 7.04 0.94 7.32
CA ALA A 132 7.79 -0.25 7.69
C ALA A 132 9.14 -0.27 6.98
N LEU A 133 9.17 -0.05 5.66
CA LEU A 133 10.41 0.05 4.89
C LEU A 133 11.37 1.08 5.48
N LEU A 134 10.88 2.31 5.70
CA LEU A 134 11.71 3.39 6.24
C LEU A 134 12.23 3.06 7.64
N SER A 135 11.41 2.47 8.51
CA SER A 135 11.84 2.10 9.87
C SER A 135 12.96 1.06 9.84
N HIS A 136 12.84 0.04 8.98
CA HIS A 136 13.92 -0.96 8.82
C HIS A 136 15.17 -0.39 8.16
N ALA A 137 15.02 0.52 7.18
CA ALA A 137 16.15 1.20 6.55
C ALA A 137 16.93 2.06 7.57
N VAL A 138 16.25 2.83 8.42
CA VAL A 138 16.88 3.64 9.47
C VAL A 138 17.64 2.75 10.45
N GLN A 139 17.02 1.66 10.93
CA GLN A 139 17.70 0.73 11.83
C GLN A 139 18.94 0.11 11.19
N LYS A 140 18.83 -0.28 9.90
CA LYS A 140 19.95 -0.88 9.18
C LYS A 140 21.11 0.10 8.97
N ILE A 141 20.82 1.38 8.70
CA ILE A 141 21.84 2.43 8.61
C ILE A 141 22.57 2.58 9.95
N GLN A 142 21.85 2.59 11.08
CA GLN A 142 22.44 2.68 12.42
C GLN A 142 23.32 1.48 12.73
N ASP A 143 22.90 0.26 12.39
CA ASP A 143 23.69 -0.96 12.55
C ASP A 143 24.98 -0.93 11.72
N LEU A 144 24.89 -0.47 10.46
CA LEU A 144 26.04 -0.34 9.58
C LEU A 144 27.01 0.72 10.09
N GLU A 145 26.52 1.87 10.55
CA GLU A 145 27.35 2.92 11.15
C GLU A 145 28.10 2.40 12.38
N ALA A 146 27.43 1.67 13.26
CA ALA A 146 28.08 1.07 14.43
C ALA A 146 29.19 0.08 14.04
N ARG A 147 28.95 -0.72 12.99
CA ARG A 147 29.98 -1.67 12.49
C ARG A 147 31.18 -0.95 11.87
N VAL A 148 30.95 0.11 11.10
CA VAL A 148 32.03 0.92 10.51
C VAL A 148 32.89 1.53 11.62
N LYS A 149 32.27 2.17 12.62
CA LYS A 149 32.98 2.74 13.77
C LYS A 149 33.83 1.69 14.54
N ALA A 150 33.31 0.47 14.68
CA ALA A 150 34.04 -0.61 15.31
C ALA A 150 35.28 -1.03 14.50
N LEU A 151 35.19 -1.02 13.18
CA LEU A 151 36.33 -1.35 12.30
C LEU A 151 37.37 -0.22 12.24
N GLU A 152 36.94 1.05 12.32
CA GLU A 152 37.87 2.21 12.35
C GLU A 152 38.66 2.33 13.65
N ASN A 153 38.13 1.75 14.72
CA ASN A 153 38.79 1.76 16.06
C ASN A 153 39.56 0.47 16.40
N ALA A 154 39.65 -0.47 15.45
CA ALA A 154 40.36 -1.75 15.62
C ALA A 154 41.78 -1.67 15.05
#